data_e102d06450081ef2862a98b5eadbeff4
#
_entry.id   e102d06450081ef2862a98b5eadbeff4
#
_cell.length_a   1.000
_cell.length_b   1.000
_cell.length_c   1.000
_cell.angle_alpha   90.00
_cell.angle_beta   90.00
_cell.angle_gamma   90.00
#
_symmetry.space_group_name_H-M   'P 1'
#
loop_
_entity.id
_entity.type
_entity.pdbx_description
1 polymer ?
#
loop_
_entity_poly.entity_id
_entity_poly.type
_entity_poly.pdbx_seq_one_letter_code
_entity_poly.pdbx_strand_id
1 'polypeptide(L)'
;MDAKRPFLIGLTGSIGMGKSETAKMFAKLGIPVYDSDAAVHRLYEKGGAAVVEIEKAFPGCVVDGAVDRTALTAVLTADKQRFQELERIVHPLVAREQQRFLQDAMAAGAEMVVLDIPLLFETGGHARMDAVVVVSAPADVQRARVLARPGMSAGKLDHILARQVPDAEKRARAHFVIETDKGLDHAFEQVKEVVAALHQRRLAAEGARDA
;
A
#
# COMPACT_ATOMS: atom_id res chain seq x y z
N MET A 1 -1.30 -16.43 27.35
CA MET A 1 -1.95 -16.65 26.05
C MET A 1 -1.10 -15.94 25.02
N ASP A 2 -0.37 -16.68 24.18
CA ASP A 2 0.39 -16.05 23.11
C ASP A 2 -0.59 -15.34 22.19
N ALA A 3 -0.47 -14.01 22.08
CA ALA A 3 -1.35 -13.22 21.24
C ALA A 3 -1.09 -13.64 19.78
N LYS A 4 -2.10 -14.26 19.17
CA LYS A 4 -2.04 -14.77 17.79
C LYS A 4 -1.90 -13.58 16.84
N ARG A 5 -0.95 -13.62 15.90
CA ARG A 5 -0.79 -12.52 14.92
C ARG A 5 -2.08 -12.32 14.13
N PRO A 6 -2.43 -11.08 13.80
CA PRO A 6 -3.58 -10.82 12.94
C PRO A 6 -3.41 -11.44 11.55
N PHE A 7 -4.53 -11.77 10.90
CA PHE A 7 -4.57 -12.22 9.51
C PHE A 7 -4.23 -11.04 8.58
N LEU A 8 -3.18 -11.19 7.76
CA LEU A 8 -2.63 -10.12 6.94
C LEU A 8 -3.30 -10.09 5.56
N ILE A 9 -3.98 -8.99 5.28
CA ILE A 9 -4.64 -8.73 3.99
C ILE A 9 -3.80 -7.72 3.21
N GLY A 10 -3.21 -8.14 2.10
CA GLY A 10 -2.53 -7.23 1.18
C GLY A 10 -3.54 -6.56 0.25
N LEU A 11 -3.73 -5.25 0.37
CA LEU A 11 -4.56 -4.45 -0.54
C LEU A 11 -3.66 -3.79 -1.58
N THR A 12 -3.94 -4.03 -2.86
CA THR A 12 -3.16 -3.46 -3.96
C THR A 12 -4.04 -3.14 -5.16
N GLY A 13 -3.47 -2.46 -6.12
CA GLY A 13 -4.13 -2.07 -7.36
C GLY A 13 -3.27 -1.04 -8.10
N SER A 14 -3.39 -1.01 -9.41
CA SER A 14 -2.63 -0.06 -10.24
C SER A 14 -3.12 1.38 -10.01
N ILE A 15 -2.32 2.34 -10.45
CA ILE A 15 -2.68 3.76 -10.36
C ILE A 15 -4.10 4.00 -10.90
N GLY A 16 -4.91 4.79 -10.19
CA GLY A 16 -6.26 5.17 -10.64
C GLY A 16 -7.36 4.13 -10.43
N MET A 17 -7.04 2.95 -9.88
CA MET A 17 -8.00 1.87 -9.65
C MET A 17 -8.93 2.06 -8.45
N GLY A 18 -8.74 3.08 -7.60
CA GLY A 18 -9.63 3.36 -6.46
C GLY A 18 -9.17 2.78 -5.12
N LYS A 19 -7.92 2.31 -5.03
CA LYS A 19 -7.34 1.66 -3.84
C LYS A 19 -7.53 2.45 -2.54
N SER A 20 -7.28 3.75 -2.53
CA SER A 20 -7.39 4.59 -1.32
C SER A 20 -8.81 4.67 -0.78
N GLU A 21 -9.83 4.74 -1.66
CA GLU A 21 -11.22 4.72 -1.23
C GLU A 21 -11.61 3.34 -0.69
N THR A 22 -11.13 2.27 -1.33
CA THR A 22 -11.33 0.89 -0.85
C THR A 22 -10.67 0.69 0.51
N ALA A 23 -9.46 1.22 0.74
CA ALA A 23 -8.79 1.18 2.05
C ALA A 23 -9.63 1.85 3.15
N LYS A 24 -10.24 3.01 2.87
CA LYS A 24 -11.17 3.68 3.78
C LYS A 24 -12.42 2.85 4.06
N MET A 25 -12.91 2.08 3.09
CA MET A 25 -14.06 1.18 3.27
C MET A 25 -13.74 0.04 4.25
N PHE A 26 -12.56 -0.57 4.17
CA PHE A 26 -12.10 -1.54 5.18
C PHE A 26 -12.01 -0.90 6.57
N ALA A 27 -11.42 0.30 6.68
CA ALA A 27 -11.34 1.03 7.94
C ALA A 27 -12.73 1.34 8.53
N LYS A 28 -13.72 1.70 7.68
CA LYS A 28 -15.13 1.94 8.08
C LYS A 28 -15.79 0.69 8.67
N LEU A 29 -15.34 -0.51 8.26
CA LEU A 29 -15.79 -1.79 8.82
C LEU A 29 -15.01 -2.20 10.08
N GLY A 30 -14.17 -1.32 10.63
CA GLY A 30 -13.41 -1.57 11.86
C GLY A 30 -12.13 -2.37 11.67
N ILE A 31 -11.70 -2.60 10.44
CA ILE A 31 -10.44 -3.31 10.15
C ILE A 31 -9.30 -2.29 10.11
N PRO A 32 -8.26 -2.43 10.96
CA PRO A 32 -7.10 -1.54 10.94
C PRO A 32 -6.39 -1.59 9.58
N VAL A 33 -6.05 -0.41 9.06
CA VAL A 33 -5.38 -0.25 7.76
C VAL A 33 -4.04 0.43 7.95
N TYR A 34 -2.98 -0.20 7.47
CA TYR A 34 -1.65 0.40 7.34
C TYR A 34 -1.46 0.91 5.92
N ASP A 35 -1.32 2.22 5.77
CA ASP A 35 -1.00 2.86 4.50
C ASP A 35 0.52 3.07 4.41
N SER A 36 1.16 2.33 3.50
CA SER A 36 2.62 2.36 3.30
C SER A 36 3.09 3.70 2.74
N ASP A 37 2.31 4.36 1.88
CA ASP A 37 2.65 5.67 1.32
C ASP A 37 2.56 6.76 2.40
N ALA A 38 1.51 6.71 3.22
CA ALA A 38 1.37 7.62 4.37
C ALA A 38 2.49 7.40 5.41
N ALA A 39 2.96 6.17 5.60
CA ALA A 39 4.10 5.89 6.47
C ALA A 39 5.37 6.58 5.97
N VAL A 40 5.70 6.45 4.68
CA VAL A 40 6.83 7.18 4.08
C VAL A 40 6.66 8.69 4.24
N HIS A 41 5.45 9.21 4.11
CA HIS A 41 5.14 10.62 4.32
C HIS A 41 5.54 11.09 5.72
N ARG A 42 5.08 10.36 6.77
CA ARG A 42 5.43 10.66 8.17
C ARG A 42 6.94 10.61 8.42
N LEU A 43 7.64 9.65 7.81
CA LEU A 43 9.10 9.56 7.93
C LEU A 43 9.84 10.78 7.37
N TYR A 44 9.22 11.48 6.41
CA TYR A 44 9.79 12.66 5.73
C TYR A 44 9.34 13.98 6.34
N GLU A 45 8.32 14.00 7.20
CA GLU A 45 7.84 15.19 7.89
C GLU A 45 8.89 15.74 8.87
N LYS A 46 8.66 16.95 9.36
CA LYS A 46 9.53 17.59 10.34
C LYS A 46 9.73 16.71 11.58
N GLY A 47 11.01 16.37 11.83
CA GLY A 47 11.38 15.46 12.91
C GLY A 47 11.13 13.96 12.61
N GLY A 48 10.73 13.63 11.40
CA GLY A 48 10.55 12.25 10.94
C GLY A 48 11.85 11.44 10.98
N ALA A 49 11.73 10.15 11.22
CA ALA A 49 12.89 9.29 11.46
C ALA A 49 13.86 9.16 10.26
N ALA A 50 13.44 9.49 9.05
CA ALA A 50 14.31 9.45 7.87
C ALA A 50 15.09 10.75 7.66
N VAL A 51 14.68 11.89 8.27
CA VAL A 51 15.19 13.22 7.97
C VAL A 51 16.71 13.31 8.16
N VAL A 52 17.23 12.84 9.29
CA VAL A 52 18.65 12.93 9.61
C VAL A 52 19.51 12.11 8.67
N GLU A 53 19.09 10.89 8.35
CA GLU A 53 19.85 10.01 7.46
C GLU A 53 19.76 10.46 5.99
N ILE A 54 18.62 11.04 5.59
CA ILE A 54 18.47 11.63 4.25
C ILE A 54 19.35 12.87 4.13
N GLU A 55 19.43 13.75 5.13
CA GLU A 55 20.32 14.92 5.05
C GLU A 55 21.80 14.52 4.94
N LYS A 56 22.21 13.46 5.65
CA LYS A 56 23.60 12.94 5.53
C LYS A 56 23.89 12.37 4.14
N ALA A 57 22.96 11.57 3.61
CA ALA A 57 23.13 10.90 2.33
C ALA A 57 22.87 11.82 1.13
N PHE A 58 21.93 12.75 1.26
CA PHE A 58 21.45 13.66 0.21
C PHE A 58 21.49 15.13 0.69
N PRO A 59 22.68 15.72 0.89
CA PRO A 59 22.80 17.08 1.40
C PRO A 59 21.98 18.09 0.60
N GLY A 60 21.26 18.98 1.31
CA GLY A 60 20.38 19.98 0.69
C GLY A 60 18.99 19.46 0.30
N CYS A 61 18.66 18.21 0.63
CA CYS A 61 17.32 17.66 0.44
C CYS A 61 16.45 17.77 1.70
N VAL A 62 16.91 18.48 2.74
CA VAL A 62 16.12 18.76 3.95
C VAL A 62 15.98 20.27 4.12
N VAL A 63 14.74 20.74 4.29
CA VAL A 63 14.40 22.15 4.51
C VAL A 63 13.51 22.24 5.74
N ASP A 64 13.80 23.13 6.66
CA ASP A 64 13.04 23.33 7.91
C ASP A 64 12.83 22.07 8.75
N GLY A 65 13.75 21.11 8.62
CA GLY A 65 13.71 19.82 9.33
C GLY A 65 12.77 18.77 8.73
N ALA A 66 12.31 18.98 7.50
CA ALA A 66 11.53 18.04 6.72
C ALA A 66 12.22 17.72 5.37
N VAL A 67 11.99 16.56 4.81
CA VAL A 67 12.53 16.18 3.50
C VAL A 67 11.83 16.97 2.39
N ASP A 68 12.58 17.73 1.62
CA ASP A 68 12.12 18.34 0.36
C ASP A 68 12.07 17.25 -0.73
N ARG A 69 10.86 16.75 -0.98
CA ARG A 69 10.61 15.69 -1.98
C ARG A 69 10.95 16.15 -3.40
N THR A 70 10.87 17.43 -3.69
CA THR A 70 11.20 17.99 -5.02
C THR A 70 12.70 17.96 -5.23
N ALA A 71 13.47 18.46 -4.26
CA ALA A 71 14.93 18.40 -4.30
C ALA A 71 15.44 16.95 -4.34
N LEU A 72 14.90 16.07 -3.48
CA LEU A 72 15.26 14.66 -3.47
C LEU A 72 14.94 13.98 -4.82
N THR A 73 13.78 14.24 -5.40
CA THR A 73 13.40 13.71 -6.73
C THR A 73 14.35 14.20 -7.82
N ALA A 74 14.78 15.45 -7.78
CA ALA A 74 15.73 15.99 -8.74
C ALA A 74 17.09 15.26 -8.67
N VAL A 75 17.62 15.03 -7.46
CA VAL A 75 18.85 14.25 -7.25
C VAL A 75 18.73 12.84 -7.77
N LEU A 76 17.64 12.14 -7.45
CA LEU A 76 17.40 10.75 -7.88
C LEU A 76 17.16 10.63 -9.39
N THR A 77 16.61 11.67 -10.02
CA THR A 77 16.43 11.72 -11.47
C THR A 77 17.75 11.90 -12.20
N ALA A 78 18.64 12.71 -11.64
CA ALA A 78 19.99 12.94 -12.18
C ALA A 78 20.90 11.71 -12.03
N ASP A 79 20.77 10.97 -10.94
CA ASP A 79 21.54 9.74 -10.69
C ASP A 79 20.64 8.61 -10.14
N LYS A 80 20.27 7.72 -11.06
CA LYS A 80 19.39 6.57 -10.73
C LYS A 80 20.03 5.56 -9.76
N GLN A 81 21.36 5.51 -9.66
CA GLN A 81 22.02 4.57 -8.73
C GLN A 81 21.76 4.97 -7.28
N ARG A 82 21.48 6.24 -7.01
CA ARG A 82 21.15 6.75 -5.68
C ARG A 82 19.78 6.30 -5.15
N PHE A 83 18.92 5.76 -6.00
CA PHE A 83 17.68 5.12 -5.54
C PHE A 83 17.95 4.00 -4.54
N GLN A 84 18.96 3.16 -4.78
CA GLN A 84 19.31 2.08 -3.86
C GLN A 84 19.83 2.61 -2.51
N GLU A 85 20.48 3.75 -2.51
CA GLU A 85 20.92 4.41 -1.28
C GLU A 85 19.73 4.91 -0.46
N LEU A 86 18.76 5.57 -1.11
CA LEU A 86 17.52 5.99 -0.48
C LEU A 86 16.71 4.79 0.07
N GLU A 87 16.58 3.74 -0.71
CA GLU A 87 15.88 2.52 -0.29
C GLU A 87 16.50 1.89 0.95
N ARG A 88 17.85 1.84 1.04
CA ARG A 88 18.56 1.34 2.23
C ARG A 88 18.27 2.15 3.49
N ILE A 89 17.98 3.45 3.36
CA ILE A 89 17.59 4.31 4.48
C ILE A 89 16.12 4.11 4.83
N VAL A 90 15.25 4.12 3.84
CA VAL A 90 13.79 4.21 4.04
C VAL A 90 13.16 2.84 4.36
N HIS A 91 13.57 1.77 3.69
CA HIS A 91 12.95 0.45 3.87
C HIS A 91 13.00 -0.07 5.33
N PRO A 92 14.13 0.03 6.07
CA PRO A 92 14.15 -0.39 7.46
C PRO A 92 13.24 0.44 8.37
N LEU A 93 13.06 1.72 8.06
CA LEU A 93 12.18 2.61 8.82
C LEU A 93 10.71 2.29 8.59
N VAL A 94 10.32 2.09 7.32
CA VAL A 94 8.97 1.64 6.95
C VAL A 94 8.65 0.28 7.58
N ALA A 95 9.61 -0.65 7.56
CA ALA A 95 9.44 -1.97 8.18
C ALA A 95 9.21 -1.87 9.69
N ARG A 96 9.92 -0.97 10.39
CA ARG A 96 9.70 -0.71 11.84
C ARG A 96 8.33 -0.10 12.11
N GLU A 97 7.89 0.87 11.29
CA GLU A 97 6.55 1.46 11.39
C GLU A 97 5.46 0.40 11.20
N GLN A 98 5.61 -0.45 10.18
CA GLN A 98 4.68 -1.55 9.92
C GLN A 98 4.65 -2.55 11.07
N GLN A 99 5.82 -2.91 11.60
CA GLN A 99 5.91 -3.83 12.75
C GLN A 99 5.23 -3.25 13.99
N ARG A 100 5.42 -1.95 14.27
CA ARG A 100 4.74 -1.27 15.36
C ARG A 100 3.23 -1.28 15.17
N PHE A 101 2.76 -0.92 13.97
CA PHE A 101 1.33 -0.99 13.63
C PHE A 101 0.75 -2.40 13.89
N LEU A 102 1.46 -3.46 13.48
CA LEU A 102 1.01 -4.84 13.71
C LEU A 102 0.98 -5.20 15.20
N GLN A 103 1.96 -4.74 15.99
CA GLN A 103 1.97 -4.93 17.44
C GLN A 103 0.80 -4.20 18.11
N ASP A 104 0.53 -2.96 17.73
CA ASP A 104 -0.58 -2.16 18.26
C ASP A 104 -1.94 -2.80 17.88
N ALA A 105 -2.10 -3.26 16.65
CA ALA A 105 -3.29 -3.96 16.19
C ALA A 105 -3.51 -5.28 16.97
N MET A 106 -2.44 -6.04 17.17
CA MET A 106 -2.47 -7.29 17.96
C MET A 106 -2.85 -7.01 19.42
N ALA A 107 -2.26 -5.98 20.04
CA ALA A 107 -2.59 -5.57 21.41
C ALA A 107 -4.04 -5.10 21.55
N ALA A 108 -4.60 -4.50 20.51
CA ALA A 108 -6.02 -4.12 20.43
C ALA A 108 -6.96 -5.29 20.11
N GLY A 109 -6.45 -6.50 19.94
CA GLY A 109 -7.25 -7.70 19.64
C GLY A 109 -7.76 -7.75 18.21
N ALA A 110 -7.11 -7.04 17.27
CA ALA A 110 -7.51 -7.07 15.86
C ALA A 110 -7.28 -8.47 15.27
N GLU A 111 -8.33 -9.08 14.75
CA GLU A 111 -8.27 -10.41 14.13
C GLU A 111 -7.65 -10.37 12.73
N MET A 112 -7.83 -9.27 12.03
CA MET A 112 -7.35 -9.01 10.67
C MET A 112 -6.81 -7.58 10.57
N VAL A 113 -5.86 -7.36 9.66
CA VAL A 113 -5.37 -6.04 9.29
C VAL A 113 -5.20 -5.95 7.77
N VAL A 114 -5.39 -4.76 7.23
CA VAL A 114 -5.10 -4.45 5.83
C VAL A 114 -3.76 -3.74 5.75
N LEU A 115 -2.88 -4.23 4.88
CA LEU A 115 -1.66 -3.56 4.47
C LEU A 115 -1.87 -3.00 3.06
N ASP A 116 -2.06 -1.68 2.98
CA ASP A 116 -2.24 -0.97 1.71
C ASP A 116 -0.86 -0.72 1.07
N ILE A 117 -0.52 -1.54 0.06
CA ILE A 117 0.79 -1.56 -0.59
C ILE A 117 0.61 -1.46 -2.11
N PRO A 118 0.90 -0.30 -2.74
CA PRO A 118 0.70 -0.10 -4.17
C PRO A 118 1.47 -1.08 -5.06
N LEU A 119 2.73 -1.38 -4.71
CA LEU A 119 3.64 -2.23 -5.47
C LEU A 119 3.80 -3.64 -4.85
N LEU A 120 2.71 -4.21 -4.36
CA LEU A 120 2.70 -5.47 -3.61
C LEU A 120 3.25 -6.65 -4.43
N PHE A 121 2.86 -6.76 -5.69
CA PHE A 121 3.31 -7.83 -6.59
C PHE A 121 4.71 -7.57 -7.12
N GLU A 122 5.02 -6.32 -7.47
CA GLU A 122 6.29 -5.87 -8.02
C GLU A 122 7.46 -6.13 -7.04
N THR A 123 7.20 -5.99 -5.74
CA THR A 123 8.19 -6.21 -4.67
C THR A 123 8.17 -7.63 -4.10
N GLY A 124 7.29 -8.50 -4.59
CA GLY A 124 7.13 -9.86 -4.05
C GLY A 124 6.46 -9.91 -2.67
N GLY A 125 5.96 -8.78 -2.15
CA GLY A 125 5.35 -8.67 -0.83
C GLY A 125 4.11 -9.56 -0.63
N HIS A 126 3.44 -9.90 -1.73
CA HIS A 126 2.25 -10.77 -1.73
C HIS A 126 2.49 -12.14 -1.09
N ALA A 127 3.72 -12.68 -1.16
CA ALA A 127 4.06 -13.97 -0.57
C ALA A 127 3.98 -14.00 0.97
N ARG A 128 3.96 -12.83 1.62
CA ARG A 128 3.85 -12.68 3.08
C ARG A 128 2.42 -12.40 3.56
N MET A 129 1.47 -12.31 2.63
CA MET A 129 0.07 -12.03 2.94
C MET A 129 -0.71 -13.35 3.08
N ASP A 130 -1.64 -13.38 4.02
CA ASP A 130 -2.57 -14.52 4.16
C ASP A 130 -3.67 -14.45 3.09
N ALA A 131 -4.00 -13.24 2.62
CA ALA A 131 -4.85 -13.01 1.46
C ALA A 131 -4.43 -11.74 0.70
N VAL A 132 -4.70 -11.71 -0.60
CA VAL A 132 -4.47 -10.53 -1.45
C VAL A 132 -5.80 -10.09 -2.06
N VAL A 133 -6.12 -8.81 -1.89
CA VAL A 133 -7.25 -8.12 -2.48
C VAL A 133 -6.72 -7.14 -3.53
N VAL A 134 -7.18 -7.30 -4.77
CA VAL A 134 -6.84 -6.39 -5.88
C VAL A 134 -8.01 -5.47 -6.14
N VAL A 135 -7.74 -4.17 -6.21
CA VAL A 135 -8.71 -3.16 -6.63
C VAL A 135 -8.51 -2.87 -8.10
N SER A 136 -9.56 -2.96 -8.89
CA SER A 136 -9.52 -2.90 -10.34
C SER A 136 -10.66 -2.07 -10.91
N ALA A 137 -10.44 -1.53 -12.12
CA ALA A 137 -11.44 -0.88 -12.95
C ALA A 137 -11.06 -1.06 -14.43
N PRO A 138 -12.00 -0.93 -15.38
CA PRO A 138 -11.69 -0.89 -16.80
C PRO A 138 -10.62 0.15 -17.16
N ALA A 139 -9.81 -0.13 -18.17
CA ALA A 139 -8.66 0.70 -18.55
C ALA A 139 -9.04 2.13 -18.96
N ASP A 140 -10.18 2.31 -19.59
CA ASP A 140 -10.74 3.62 -19.93
C ASP A 140 -11.12 4.44 -18.69
N VAL A 141 -11.74 3.81 -17.70
CA VAL A 141 -12.08 4.40 -16.39
C VAL A 141 -10.81 4.78 -15.64
N GLN A 142 -9.83 3.87 -15.60
CA GLN A 142 -8.51 4.14 -15.03
C GLN A 142 -7.87 5.37 -15.66
N ARG A 143 -7.79 5.37 -16.99
CA ARG A 143 -7.18 6.47 -17.76
C ARG A 143 -7.88 7.80 -17.49
N ALA A 144 -9.20 7.82 -17.53
CA ALA A 144 -10.00 9.03 -17.26
C ALA A 144 -9.71 9.57 -15.84
N ARG A 145 -9.73 8.71 -14.82
CA ARG A 145 -9.44 9.10 -13.43
C ARG A 145 -8.03 9.65 -13.24
N VAL A 146 -7.04 9.05 -13.89
CA VAL A 146 -5.65 9.50 -13.73
C VAL A 146 -5.40 10.79 -14.47
N LEU A 147 -5.90 10.95 -15.70
CA LEU A 147 -5.73 12.17 -16.47
C LEU A 147 -6.48 13.38 -15.89
N ALA A 148 -7.52 13.16 -15.09
CA ALA A 148 -8.19 14.22 -14.33
C ALA A 148 -7.35 14.77 -13.16
N ARG A 149 -6.25 14.10 -12.77
CA ARG A 149 -5.39 14.57 -11.67
C ARG A 149 -4.48 15.71 -12.11
N PRO A 150 -4.28 16.75 -11.29
CA PRO A 150 -3.35 17.83 -11.61
C PRO A 150 -1.94 17.30 -11.93
N GLY A 151 -1.34 17.83 -13.00
CA GLY A 151 0.02 17.48 -13.41
C GLY A 151 0.22 16.12 -14.07
N MET A 152 -0.88 15.35 -14.29
CA MET A 152 -0.82 14.09 -15.05
C MET A 152 -0.97 14.32 -16.54
N SER A 153 -0.28 13.47 -17.32
CA SER A 153 -0.38 13.40 -18.77
C SER A 153 -0.41 11.94 -19.23
N ALA A 154 -0.83 11.71 -20.47
CA ALA A 154 -0.85 10.37 -21.06
C ALA A 154 0.52 9.68 -20.98
N GLY A 155 1.59 10.38 -21.36
CA GLY A 155 2.95 9.83 -21.31
C GLY A 155 3.43 9.50 -19.88
N LYS A 156 3.06 10.32 -18.87
CA LYS A 156 3.36 10.00 -17.48
C LYS A 156 2.60 8.76 -17.02
N LEU A 157 1.33 8.63 -17.39
CA LEU A 157 0.54 7.44 -17.08
C LEU A 157 1.16 6.19 -17.70
N ASP A 158 1.47 6.24 -18.97
CA ASP A 158 2.05 5.10 -19.70
C ASP A 158 3.40 4.68 -19.07
N HIS A 159 4.23 5.65 -18.64
CA HIS A 159 5.48 5.40 -17.95
C HIS A 159 5.28 4.74 -16.56
N ILE A 160 4.23 5.12 -15.82
CA ILE A 160 3.90 4.51 -14.54
C ILE A 160 3.40 3.08 -14.75
N LEU A 161 2.49 2.88 -15.71
CA LEU A 161 1.93 1.56 -16.01
C LEU A 161 3.00 0.57 -16.49
N ALA A 162 3.98 1.03 -17.28
CA ALA A 162 5.10 0.20 -17.73
C ALA A 162 5.98 -0.36 -16.58
N ARG A 163 5.87 0.21 -15.38
CA ARG A 163 6.60 -0.24 -14.17
C ARG A 163 5.74 -1.07 -13.22
N GLN A 164 4.45 -1.17 -13.48
CA GLN A 164 3.52 -1.94 -12.67
C GLN A 164 3.22 -3.26 -13.37
N VAL A 165 3.03 -4.30 -12.57
CA VAL A 165 2.46 -5.57 -13.06
C VAL A 165 1.10 -5.27 -13.70
N PRO A 166 0.80 -5.80 -14.90
CA PRO A 166 -0.48 -5.57 -15.57
C PRO A 166 -1.69 -5.96 -14.70
N ASP A 167 -2.77 -5.18 -14.80
CA ASP A 167 -3.98 -5.42 -13.98
C ASP A 167 -4.55 -6.84 -14.16
N ALA A 168 -4.57 -7.34 -15.37
CA ALA A 168 -5.04 -8.71 -15.66
C ALA A 168 -4.20 -9.77 -14.90
N GLU A 169 -2.89 -9.58 -14.79
CA GLU A 169 -2.03 -10.48 -14.03
C GLU A 169 -2.25 -10.34 -12.52
N LYS A 170 -2.42 -9.12 -12.02
CA LYS A 170 -2.77 -8.88 -10.61
C LYS A 170 -4.09 -9.56 -10.26
N ARG A 171 -5.11 -9.41 -11.10
CA ARG A 171 -6.42 -10.06 -10.93
C ARG A 171 -6.30 -11.58 -10.89
N ALA A 172 -5.52 -12.16 -11.79
CA ALA A 172 -5.32 -13.62 -11.86
C ALA A 172 -4.62 -14.19 -10.61
N ARG A 173 -3.80 -13.38 -9.91
CA ARG A 173 -3.05 -13.77 -8.71
C ARG A 173 -3.74 -13.34 -7.41
N ALA A 174 -4.86 -12.62 -7.49
CA ALA A 174 -5.63 -12.16 -6.35
C ALA A 174 -6.46 -13.29 -5.74
N HIS A 175 -6.70 -13.22 -4.42
CA HIS A 175 -7.73 -14.03 -3.76
C HIS A 175 -9.11 -13.41 -3.92
N PHE A 176 -9.16 -12.07 -3.99
CA PHE A 176 -10.40 -11.30 -4.20
C PHE A 176 -10.10 -10.11 -5.09
N VAL A 177 -11.08 -9.74 -5.90
CA VAL A 177 -11.05 -8.54 -6.75
C VAL A 177 -12.22 -7.65 -6.36
N ILE A 178 -11.97 -6.35 -6.17
CA ILE A 178 -12.99 -5.32 -5.95
C ILE A 178 -13.03 -4.42 -7.17
N GLU A 179 -14.17 -4.40 -7.86
CA GLU A 179 -14.40 -3.55 -9.03
C GLU A 179 -14.97 -2.20 -8.59
N THR A 180 -14.37 -1.11 -9.08
CA THR A 180 -14.67 0.25 -8.60
C THR A 180 -15.30 1.17 -9.66
N ASP A 181 -15.65 0.65 -10.82
CA ASP A 181 -16.22 1.41 -11.94
C ASP A 181 -17.71 1.72 -11.77
N LYS A 182 -18.44 0.98 -10.92
CA LYS A 182 -19.89 1.10 -10.71
C LYS A 182 -20.28 1.99 -9.50
N GLY A 183 -19.37 2.84 -9.04
CA GLY A 183 -19.60 3.76 -7.94
C GLY A 183 -19.19 3.23 -6.55
N LEU A 184 -19.17 4.14 -5.57
CA LEU A 184 -18.65 3.85 -4.23
C LEU A 184 -19.53 2.86 -3.46
N ASP A 185 -20.85 2.95 -3.59
CA ASP A 185 -21.77 2.07 -2.87
C ASP A 185 -21.60 0.61 -3.35
N HIS A 186 -21.50 0.40 -4.68
CA HIS A 186 -21.25 -0.91 -5.23
C HIS A 186 -19.90 -1.49 -4.78
N ALA A 187 -18.86 -0.67 -4.78
CA ALA A 187 -17.54 -1.08 -4.26
C ALA A 187 -17.62 -1.43 -2.77
N PHE A 188 -18.39 -0.68 -1.98
CA PHE A 188 -18.54 -0.94 -0.55
C PHE A 188 -19.28 -2.25 -0.25
N GLU A 189 -20.32 -2.59 -1.02
CA GLU A 189 -20.98 -3.91 -0.90
C GLU A 189 -19.98 -5.04 -1.17
N GLN A 190 -19.17 -4.95 -2.23
CA GLN A 190 -18.12 -5.93 -2.51
C GLN A 190 -17.10 -6.03 -1.36
N VAL A 191 -16.72 -4.89 -0.74
CA VAL A 191 -15.82 -4.89 0.43
C VAL A 191 -16.45 -5.67 1.59
N LYS A 192 -17.75 -5.51 1.86
CA LYS A 192 -18.46 -6.29 2.90
C LYS A 192 -18.45 -7.79 2.61
N GLU A 193 -18.71 -8.18 1.38
CA GLU A 193 -18.66 -9.58 0.94
C GLU A 193 -17.25 -10.17 1.10
N VAL A 194 -16.22 -9.42 0.67
CA VAL A 194 -14.82 -9.81 0.82
C VAL A 194 -14.44 -9.97 2.30
N VAL A 195 -14.86 -9.05 3.17
CA VAL A 195 -14.61 -9.13 4.62
C VAL A 195 -15.25 -10.37 5.21
N ALA A 196 -16.50 -10.69 4.86
CA ALA A 196 -17.17 -11.90 5.31
C ALA A 196 -16.43 -13.17 4.85
N ALA A 197 -15.98 -13.22 3.60
CA ALA A 197 -15.21 -14.34 3.07
C ALA A 197 -13.82 -14.47 3.72
N LEU A 198 -13.18 -13.34 4.04
CA LEU A 198 -11.89 -13.31 4.75
C LEU A 198 -12.01 -13.84 6.18
N HIS A 199 -13.10 -13.54 6.89
CA HIS A 199 -13.39 -14.14 8.19
C HIS A 199 -13.46 -15.67 8.11
N GLN A 200 -14.17 -16.23 7.14
CA GLN A 200 -14.25 -17.67 6.93
C GLN A 200 -12.88 -18.28 6.60
N ARG A 201 -12.12 -17.61 5.73
CA ARG A 201 -10.77 -18.06 5.36
C ARG A 201 -9.81 -18.06 6.56
N ARG A 202 -9.89 -17.05 7.42
CA ARG A 202 -9.11 -16.97 8.65
C ARG A 202 -9.41 -18.15 9.57
N LEU A 203 -10.70 -18.41 9.83
CA LEU A 203 -11.13 -19.52 10.68
C LEU A 203 -10.66 -20.87 10.15
N ALA A 204 -10.74 -21.09 8.83
CA ALA A 204 -10.23 -22.30 8.19
C ALA A 204 -8.71 -22.45 8.35
N ALA A 205 -7.95 -21.37 8.20
CA ALA A 205 -6.51 -21.36 8.38
C ALA A 205 -6.09 -21.59 9.85
N GLU A 206 -6.91 -21.19 10.80
CA GLU A 206 -6.70 -21.45 12.23
C GLU A 206 -6.96 -22.92 12.57
N GLY A 207 -8.09 -23.48 12.14
CA GLY A 207 -8.40 -24.89 12.37
C GLY A 207 -7.39 -25.86 11.76
N ALA A 208 -6.76 -25.50 10.65
CA ALA A 208 -5.70 -26.29 10.01
C ALA A 208 -4.33 -26.23 10.75
N ARG A 209 -4.12 -25.25 11.64
CA ARG A 209 -2.89 -25.15 12.45
C ARG A 209 -3.01 -25.87 13.80
N ASP A 210 -4.24 -26.09 14.24
CA ASP A 210 -4.56 -26.74 15.54
C ASP A 210 -4.81 -28.24 15.37
N ALA A 211 -4.81 -28.76 14.13
CA ALA A 211 -4.96 -30.17 13.76
C ALA A 211 -3.61 -30.81 13.40
#